data_a6b0b2313db9dd5f79ee33922ad90fe4
#
_entry.id   a6b0b2313db9dd5f79ee33922ad90fe4
#
_cell.length_a   1.000
_cell.length_b   1.000
_cell.length_c   1.000
_cell.angle_alpha   90.00
_cell.angle_beta   90.00
_cell.angle_gamma   90.00
#
_symmetry.space_group_name_H-M   'P 1'
#
loop_
_entity.id
_entity.type
_entity.pdbx_description
1 polymer ?
#
loop_
_entity_poly.entity_id
_entity_poly.type
_entity_poly.pdbx_seq_one_letter_code
_entity_poly.pdbx_strand_id
1 'polypeptide(L)'
;MTGCVASEGARDSAGMTEEESLSKPLEEQYALAGERYDELQQRMTAMQQDIFSGEWRTHNVNADTIPGSGFALGGELVGDTRDNSYYFRSSRNYVYDDSTHVTLEEVRQMWAKRGWDVTEEPIEPENTRLTVTDPDGYWYEVRDWNKGEFKLVIHSPVYWGDYDPLITSIGDRRRAQDAGLAYGDTFDPSEDEYVHLLPGTYRPFPAWDALDTYPPVDEGEL
;
A
#
# COMPACT_ATOMS: atom_id res chain seq x y z
N MET A 1 -39.01 19.71 -22.96
CA MET A 1 -37.93 18.73 -23.16
C MET A 1 -37.00 18.83 -21.93
N THR A 2 -37.19 17.92 -20.98
CA THR A 2 -36.40 17.88 -19.77
C THR A 2 -35.19 16.98 -20.10
N GLY A 3 -34.03 17.59 -20.28
CA GLY A 3 -32.79 16.83 -20.49
C GLY A 3 -32.50 16.03 -19.23
N CYS A 4 -32.44 14.71 -19.34
CA CYS A 4 -31.80 13.87 -18.36
C CYS A 4 -30.31 14.30 -18.30
N VAL A 5 -29.93 14.99 -17.25
CA VAL A 5 -28.52 15.07 -16.85
C VAL A 5 -28.18 13.65 -16.39
N ALA A 6 -27.45 12.93 -17.20
CA ALA A 6 -26.82 11.68 -16.74
C ALA A 6 -26.00 12.06 -15.50
N SER A 7 -26.29 11.44 -14.36
CA SER A 7 -25.43 11.58 -13.20
C SER A 7 -24.05 11.04 -13.62
N GLU A 8 -23.06 11.92 -13.70
CA GLU A 8 -21.68 11.46 -13.83
C GLU A 8 -21.42 10.54 -12.64
N GLY A 9 -21.03 9.27 -12.92
CA GLY A 9 -20.71 8.31 -11.88
C GLY A 9 -19.60 8.83 -10.97
N ALA A 10 -19.53 8.32 -9.75
CA ALA A 10 -18.45 8.68 -8.83
C ALA A 10 -17.09 8.39 -9.50
N ARG A 11 -16.14 9.33 -9.31
CA ARG A 11 -14.78 9.18 -9.82
C ARG A 11 -13.85 8.78 -8.68
N ASP A 12 -12.95 7.84 -8.96
CA ASP A 12 -11.86 7.50 -8.03
C ASP A 12 -10.81 8.63 -8.00
N SER A 13 -9.79 8.47 -7.14
CA SER A 13 -8.72 9.46 -6.99
C SER A 13 -7.86 9.64 -8.25
N ALA A 14 -7.91 8.68 -9.19
CA ALA A 14 -7.29 8.80 -10.50
C ALA A 14 -8.22 9.48 -11.53
N GLY A 15 -9.43 9.92 -11.11
CA GLY A 15 -10.41 10.60 -11.95
C GLY A 15 -11.23 9.67 -12.84
N MET A 16 -11.14 8.36 -12.67
CA MET A 16 -11.88 7.37 -13.47
C MET A 16 -13.23 7.05 -12.85
N THR A 17 -14.26 6.85 -13.68
CA THR A 17 -15.52 6.25 -13.25
C THR A 17 -15.41 4.72 -13.22
N GLU A 18 -16.36 4.06 -12.53
CA GLU A 18 -16.46 2.60 -12.51
C GLU A 18 -16.53 2.02 -13.94
N GLU A 19 -17.41 2.57 -14.79
CA GLU A 19 -17.58 2.12 -16.18
C GLU A 19 -16.27 2.30 -16.99
N GLU A 20 -15.60 3.43 -16.87
CA GLU A 20 -14.32 3.69 -17.55
C GLU A 20 -13.24 2.69 -17.12
N SER A 21 -13.20 2.28 -15.85
CA SER A 21 -12.21 1.35 -15.32
C SER A 21 -12.54 -0.09 -15.68
N LEU A 22 -13.77 -0.55 -15.40
CA LEU A 22 -14.16 -1.95 -15.61
C LEU A 22 -14.31 -2.33 -17.09
N SER A 23 -14.52 -1.37 -18.01
CA SER A 23 -14.51 -1.62 -19.45
C SER A 23 -13.12 -1.87 -20.04
N LYS A 24 -12.04 -1.59 -19.29
CA LYS A 24 -10.67 -1.84 -19.75
C LYS A 24 -10.34 -3.33 -19.73
N PRO A 25 -9.56 -3.81 -20.72
CA PRO A 25 -8.95 -5.14 -20.63
C PRO A 25 -8.16 -5.32 -19.32
N LEU A 26 -8.10 -6.57 -18.83
CA LEU A 26 -7.39 -6.88 -17.58
C LEU A 26 -5.93 -6.41 -17.60
N GLU A 27 -5.24 -6.50 -18.74
CA GLU A 27 -3.88 -6.02 -18.90
C GLU A 27 -3.75 -4.51 -18.64
N GLU A 28 -4.72 -3.70 -19.11
CA GLU A 28 -4.71 -2.26 -18.84
C GLU A 28 -5.03 -1.95 -17.37
N GLN A 29 -5.99 -2.69 -16.76
CA GLN A 29 -6.27 -2.55 -15.32
C GLN A 29 -5.05 -2.94 -14.49
N TYR A 30 -4.32 -3.97 -14.90
CA TYR A 30 -3.08 -4.43 -14.27
C TYR A 30 -1.97 -3.37 -14.36
N ALA A 31 -1.78 -2.76 -15.53
CA ALA A 31 -0.81 -1.68 -15.70
C ALA A 31 -1.11 -0.49 -14.79
N LEU A 32 -2.38 -0.06 -14.71
CA LEU A 32 -2.81 0.98 -13.78
C LEU A 32 -2.56 0.59 -12.32
N ALA A 33 -2.79 -0.66 -11.95
CA ALA A 33 -2.48 -1.15 -10.61
C ALA A 33 -0.99 -1.07 -10.31
N GLY A 34 -0.13 -1.37 -11.28
CA GLY A 34 1.32 -1.21 -11.16
C GLY A 34 1.75 0.23 -10.89
N GLU A 35 1.21 1.19 -11.64
CA GLU A 35 1.48 2.63 -11.43
C GLU A 35 1.06 3.08 -10.01
N ARG A 36 -0.12 2.67 -9.55
CA ARG A 36 -0.66 2.98 -8.22
C ARG A 36 0.14 2.33 -7.10
N TYR A 37 0.64 1.11 -7.32
CA TYR A 37 1.54 0.41 -6.41
C TYR A 37 2.85 1.17 -6.25
N ASP A 38 3.48 1.55 -7.36
CA ASP A 38 4.75 2.28 -7.35
C ASP A 38 4.60 3.65 -6.66
N GLU A 39 3.50 4.35 -6.89
CA GLU A 39 3.20 5.61 -6.20
C GLU A 39 3.08 5.41 -4.67
N LEU A 40 2.36 4.38 -4.22
CA LEU A 40 2.29 4.04 -2.80
C LEU A 40 3.69 3.79 -2.21
N GLN A 41 4.54 3.03 -2.90
CA GLN A 41 5.90 2.73 -2.44
C GLN A 41 6.81 3.96 -2.40
N GLN A 42 6.65 4.88 -3.35
CA GLN A 42 7.36 6.16 -3.32
C GLN A 42 6.92 7.02 -2.13
N ARG A 43 5.62 7.05 -1.81
CA ARG A 43 5.08 7.76 -0.64
C ARG A 43 5.54 7.11 0.66
N MET A 44 5.56 5.77 0.73
CA MET A 44 6.13 5.03 1.86
C MET A 44 7.60 5.42 2.07
N THR A 45 8.38 5.43 0.99
CA THR A 45 9.80 5.82 1.02
C THR A 45 9.99 7.25 1.56
N ALA A 46 9.22 8.20 1.03
CA ALA A 46 9.31 9.59 1.48
C ALA A 46 8.97 9.73 2.97
N MET A 47 7.91 9.05 3.42
CA MET A 47 7.52 9.10 4.83
C MET A 47 8.54 8.42 5.74
N GLN A 48 9.12 7.28 5.33
CA GLN A 48 10.21 6.65 6.06
C GLN A 48 11.40 7.59 6.23
N GLN A 49 11.84 8.26 5.15
CA GLN A 49 12.95 9.21 5.18
C GLN A 49 12.69 10.41 6.11
N ASP A 50 11.46 10.89 6.13
CA ASP A 50 11.06 12.00 6.99
C ASP A 50 11.03 11.63 8.48
N ILE A 51 10.64 10.39 8.80
CA ILE A 51 10.56 9.89 10.17
C ILE A 51 11.92 9.38 10.62
N PHE A 52 12.48 8.42 9.90
CA PHE A 52 13.76 7.79 10.23
C PHE A 52 14.41 7.23 8.95
N SER A 53 15.58 7.75 8.62
CA SER A 53 16.32 7.39 7.40
C SER A 53 17.15 6.11 7.50
N GLY A 54 17.18 5.46 8.67
CA GLY A 54 17.88 4.21 8.91
C GLY A 54 17.08 3.00 8.47
N GLU A 55 17.43 1.84 9.03
CA GLU A 55 16.86 0.54 8.65
C GLU A 55 15.44 0.36 9.20
N TRP A 56 14.55 -0.10 8.34
CA TRP A 56 13.19 -0.52 8.63
C TRP A 56 13.05 -2.02 8.41
N ARG A 57 12.04 -2.64 9.03
CA ARG A 57 11.74 -4.05 8.87
C ARG A 57 10.28 -4.29 8.53
N THR A 58 9.99 -5.41 7.87
CA THR A 58 8.63 -5.83 7.52
C THR A 58 8.53 -7.33 7.39
N HIS A 59 7.35 -7.90 7.66
CA HIS A 59 7.05 -9.29 7.29
C HIS A 59 6.59 -9.42 5.83
N ASN A 60 6.09 -8.33 5.23
CA ASN A 60 5.64 -8.34 3.85
C ASN A 60 6.30 -7.19 3.09
N VAL A 61 7.19 -7.53 2.18
CA VAL A 61 7.89 -6.56 1.31
C VAL A 61 6.99 -5.98 0.22
N ASN A 62 5.89 -6.67 -0.08
CA ASN A 62 4.89 -6.21 -1.02
C ASN A 62 3.92 -5.24 -0.33
N ALA A 63 3.20 -4.44 -1.10
CA ALA A 63 1.96 -3.86 -0.63
C ALA A 63 0.83 -4.87 -0.84
N ASP A 64 -0.03 -5.01 0.16
CA ASP A 64 -1.23 -5.84 0.06
C ASP A 64 -2.22 -5.17 -0.88
N THR A 65 -2.85 -5.92 -1.79
CA THR A 65 -3.98 -5.48 -2.59
C THR A 65 -5.26 -5.90 -1.87
N ILE A 66 -6.06 -4.93 -1.45
CA ILE A 66 -7.23 -5.14 -0.59
C ILE A 66 -8.49 -4.68 -1.33
N PRO A 67 -9.60 -5.43 -1.23
CA PRO A 67 -10.87 -5.01 -1.84
C PRO A 67 -11.41 -3.73 -1.20
N GLY A 68 -12.02 -2.86 -1.99
CA GLY A 68 -12.39 -1.51 -1.60
C GLY A 68 -13.61 -1.38 -0.68
N SER A 69 -14.28 -2.40 -0.28
CA SER A 69 -15.55 -2.36 0.45
C SER A 69 -15.53 -1.56 1.77
N GLY A 70 -15.92 -0.29 1.74
CA GLY A 70 -16.45 0.46 2.91
C GLY A 70 -15.53 0.67 4.13
N PHE A 71 -14.31 0.15 4.12
CA PHE A 71 -13.33 0.23 5.20
C PHE A 71 -12.03 0.93 4.80
N ALA A 72 -11.99 1.52 3.62
CA ALA A 72 -10.82 2.28 3.22
C ALA A 72 -10.75 3.56 4.05
N LEU A 73 -9.76 3.63 4.92
CA LEU A 73 -9.55 4.76 5.83
C LEU A 73 -9.16 6.06 5.09
N GLY A 74 -8.82 5.98 3.81
CA GLY A 74 -8.46 7.11 2.94
C GLY A 74 -9.62 7.81 2.24
N GLY A 75 -10.87 7.44 2.49
CA GLY A 75 -12.06 8.04 1.89
C GLY A 75 -12.99 7.02 1.26
N GLU A 76 -14.30 7.29 1.33
CA GLU A 76 -15.33 6.46 0.69
C GLU A 76 -15.42 6.78 -0.79
N LEU A 77 -15.22 5.79 -1.64
CA LEU A 77 -15.59 5.88 -3.05
C LEU A 77 -17.05 5.43 -3.18
N VAL A 78 -17.92 6.38 -3.48
CA VAL A 78 -19.38 6.13 -3.50
C VAL A 78 -19.71 5.05 -4.55
N GLY A 79 -20.25 3.93 -4.07
CA GLY A 79 -20.62 2.78 -4.92
C GLY A 79 -19.57 1.68 -4.94
N ASP A 80 -18.46 1.82 -4.20
CA ASP A 80 -17.44 0.78 -4.10
C ASP A 80 -18.00 -0.49 -3.44
N THR A 81 -17.53 -1.62 -3.92
CA THR A 81 -17.82 -2.95 -3.40
C THR A 81 -16.53 -3.77 -3.38
N ARG A 82 -16.61 -4.96 -2.78
CA ARG A 82 -15.46 -5.88 -2.77
C ARG A 82 -15.02 -6.32 -4.17
N ASP A 83 -15.93 -6.29 -5.14
CA ASP A 83 -15.71 -6.88 -6.45
C ASP A 83 -15.25 -5.84 -7.49
N ASN A 84 -15.65 -4.55 -7.31
CA ASN A 84 -15.46 -3.51 -8.32
C ASN A 84 -14.38 -2.48 -7.96
N SER A 85 -13.69 -2.66 -6.82
CA SER A 85 -12.72 -1.68 -6.34
C SER A 85 -11.63 -2.31 -5.47
N TYR A 86 -10.50 -1.61 -5.34
CA TYR A 86 -9.36 -2.03 -4.54
C TYR A 86 -8.55 -0.83 -4.05
N TYR A 87 -7.70 -1.10 -3.05
CA TYR A 87 -6.64 -0.19 -2.61
C TYR A 87 -5.40 -0.99 -2.22
N PHE A 88 -4.27 -0.30 -2.13
CA PHE A 88 -3.02 -0.87 -1.64
C PHE A 88 -2.74 -0.45 -0.21
N ARG A 89 -2.14 -1.37 0.54
CA ARG A 89 -1.67 -1.13 1.90
C ARG A 89 -0.24 -1.62 2.06
N SER A 90 0.60 -0.82 2.70
CA SER A 90 1.94 -1.23 3.08
C SER A 90 2.23 -0.84 4.54
N SER A 91 3.09 -1.62 5.21
CA SER A 91 3.51 -1.33 6.57
C SER A 91 5.00 -1.55 6.75
N ARG A 92 5.62 -0.72 7.59
CA ARG A 92 7.03 -0.79 7.96
C ARG A 92 7.17 -0.52 9.45
N ASN A 93 8.09 -1.22 10.08
CA ASN A 93 8.44 -1.01 11.48
C ASN A 93 9.94 -0.68 11.56
N TYR A 94 10.36 0.08 12.56
CA TYR A 94 11.76 0.11 12.95
C TYR A 94 11.90 -0.05 14.47
N VAL A 95 13.03 -0.63 14.87
CA VAL A 95 13.40 -0.75 16.28
C VAL A 95 14.28 0.43 16.61
N TYR A 96 13.97 1.10 17.70
CA TYR A 96 14.69 2.29 18.13
C TYR A 96 15.32 2.11 19.52
N ASP A 97 16.34 2.89 19.78
CA ASP A 97 16.91 3.18 21.08
C ASP A 97 16.76 4.68 21.43
N ASP A 98 17.28 5.09 22.56
CA ASP A 98 17.18 6.49 23.00
C ASP A 98 17.77 7.51 22.00
N SER A 99 18.67 7.08 21.12
CA SER A 99 19.33 7.95 20.13
C SER A 99 18.59 8.02 18.78
N THR A 100 17.75 7.06 18.51
CA THR A 100 17.03 6.91 17.23
C THR A 100 15.50 7.04 17.38
N HIS A 101 15.02 7.22 18.62
CA HIS A 101 13.59 7.35 18.89
C HIS A 101 13.03 8.66 18.33
N VAL A 102 12.06 8.54 17.44
CA VAL A 102 11.23 9.65 16.97
C VAL A 102 9.87 9.55 17.66
N THR A 103 9.50 10.61 18.35
CA THR A 103 8.26 10.66 19.13
C THR A 103 7.03 10.90 18.24
N LEU A 104 5.85 10.46 18.69
CA LEU A 104 4.59 10.78 18.00
C LEU A 104 4.37 12.30 17.91
N GLU A 105 4.84 13.08 18.89
CA GLU A 105 4.72 14.55 18.85
C GLU A 105 5.58 15.17 17.73
N GLU A 106 6.77 14.66 17.47
CA GLU A 106 7.60 15.11 16.34
C GLU A 106 6.94 14.78 15.00
N VAL A 107 6.35 13.60 14.86
CA VAL A 107 5.57 13.23 13.66
C VAL A 107 4.35 14.13 13.50
N ARG A 108 3.62 14.40 14.59
CA ARG A 108 2.48 15.33 14.58
C ARG A 108 2.89 16.70 14.06
N GLN A 109 3.99 17.24 14.58
CA GLN A 109 4.49 18.56 14.16
C GLN A 109 4.94 18.55 12.69
N MET A 110 5.55 17.46 12.23
CA MET A 110 5.93 17.28 10.83
C MET A 110 4.70 17.31 9.91
N TRP A 111 3.64 16.56 10.23
CA TRP A 111 2.41 16.54 9.45
C TRP A 111 1.64 17.84 9.51
N ALA A 112 1.57 18.48 10.69
CA ALA A 112 0.95 19.80 10.85
C ALA A 112 1.67 20.89 10.02
N LYS A 113 3.00 20.85 9.89
CA LYS A 113 3.75 21.77 9.01
C LYS A 113 3.43 21.59 7.53
N ARG A 114 2.94 20.43 7.12
CA ARG A 114 2.42 20.16 5.77
C ARG A 114 0.98 20.64 5.57
N GLY A 115 0.34 21.14 6.65
CA GLY A 115 -1.07 21.53 6.64
C GLY A 115 -2.03 20.35 6.68
N TRP A 116 -1.57 19.18 7.15
CA TRP A 116 -2.41 17.99 7.28
C TRP A 116 -3.14 17.97 8.62
N ASP A 117 -4.41 17.57 8.61
CA ASP A 117 -5.24 17.46 9.81
C ASP A 117 -4.96 16.13 10.53
N VAL A 118 -4.22 16.21 11.63
CA VAL A 118 -3.78 15.03 12.39
C VAL A 118 -4.85 14.64 13.40
N THR A 119 -5.29 13.40 13.33
CA THR A 119 -6.17 12.78 14.35
C THR A 119 -5.33 11.90 15.27
N GLU A 120 -5.63 12.01 16.57
CA GLU A 120 -5.02 11.18 17.60
C GLU A 120 -6.08 10.29 18.24
N GLU A 121 -5.80 8.99 18.30
CA GLU A 121 -6.72 8.00 18.85
C GLU A 121 -5.99 7.08 19.82
N PRO A 122 -6.54 6.88 21.04
CA PRO A 122 -6.03 5.86 21.95
C PRO A 122 -6.38 4.47 21.39
N ILE A 123 -5.41 3.55 21.37
CA ILE A 123 -5.61 2.14 20.98
C ILE A 123 -5.74 1.28 22.23
N GLU A 124 -4.89 1.56 23.22
CA GLU A 124 -4.82 0.89 24.51
C GLU A 124 -4.50 1.96 25.59
N PRO A 125 -4.60 1.65 26.89
CA PRO A 125 -4.38 2.66 27.94
C PRO A 125 -3.07 3.41 27.87
N GLU A 126 -2.04 2.85 27.25
CA GLU A 126 -0.69 3.43 27.14
C GLU A 126 -0.22 3.63 25.68
N ASN A 127 -1.05 3.29 24.71
CA ASN A 127 -0.69 3.35 23.28
C ASN A 127 -1.65 4.26 22.53
N THR A 128 -1.07 5.16 21.77
CA THR A 128 -1.76 6.10 20.89
C THR A 128 -1.33 5.88 19.45
N ARG A 129 -2.25 6.09 18.52
CA ARG A 129 -1.93 6.23 17.09
C ARG A 129 -2.20 7.64 16.62
N LEU A 130 -1.38 8.11 15.70
CA LEU A 130 -1.71 9.28 14.88
C LEU A 130 -2.13 8.83 13.50
N THR A 131 -3.15 9.47 12.97
CA THR A 131 -3.63 9.23 11.61
C THR A 131 -3.79 10.54 10.87
N VAL A 132 -3.62 10.50 9.56
CA VAL A 132 -3.81 11.64 8.66
C VAL A 132 -4.14 11.16 7.26
N THR A 133 -4.96 11.94 6.54
CA THR A 133 -5.16 11.77 5.11
C THR A 133 -4.52 12.96 4.40
N ASP A 134 -3.67 12.71 3.42
CA ASP A 134 -3.07 13.76 2.62
C ASP A 134 -4.05 14.31 1.55
N PRO A 135 -3.74 15.42 0.86
CA PRO A 135 -4.63 16.01 -0.15
C PRO A 135 -4.92 15.09 -1.36
N ASP A 136 -4.07 14.08 -1.61
CA ASP A 136 -4.26 13.11 -2.70
C ASP A 136 -5.03 11.87 -2.24
N GLY A 137 -5.49 11.84 -0.96
CA GLY A 137 -6.31 10.78 -0.40
C GLY A 137 -5.54 9.59 0.17
N TYR A 138 -4.21 9.67 0.27
CA TYR A 138 -3.44 8.65 0.96
C TYR A 138 -3.60 8.79 2.46
N TRP A 139 -3.89 7.68 3.12
CA TRP A 139 -4.04 7.62 4.57
C TRP A 139 -2.79 7.05 5.21
N TYR A 140 -2.30 7.74 6.23
CA TYR A 140 -1.12 7.35 7.00
C TYR A 140 -1.50 7.08 8.44
N GLU A 141 -0.86 6.09 9.03
CA GLU A 141 -0.94 5.79 10.45
C GLU A 141 0.45 5.57 11.00
N VAL A 142 0.72 6.16 12.16
CA VAL A 142 1.90 5.84 12.94
C VAL A 142 1.50 5.42 14.35
N ARG A 143 2.26 4.46 14.90
CA ARG A 143 2.14 3.98 16.27
C ARG A 143 3.52 3.87 16.89
N ASP A 144 3.63 4.33 18.11
CA ASP A 144 4.75 4.02 18.98
C ASP A 144 4.27 3.01 20.03
N TRP A 145 4.84 1.82 20.01
CA TRP A 145 4.47 0.77 20.96
C TRP A 145 5.09 0.96 22.34
N ASN A 146 5.89 2.03 22.56
CA ASN A 146 6.63 2.28 23.81
C ASN A 146 7.48 1.09 24.28
N LYS A 147 7.83 0.19 23.37
CA LYS A 147 8.63 -1.04 23.59
C LYS A 147 9.86 -1.08 22.69
N GLY A 148 10.33 0.10 22.24
CA GLY A 148 11.46 0.20 21.31
C GLY A 148 11.06 -0.11 19.85
N GLU A 149 9.77 -0.04 19.50
CA GLU A 149 9.30 -0.31 18.14
C GLU A 149 8.31 0.78 17.69
N PHE A 150 8.55 1.30 16.49
CA PHE A 150 7.71 2.27 15.81
C PHE A 150 7.14 1.66 14.53
N LYS A 151 5.87 1.88 14.28
CA LYS A 151 5.17 1.37 13.09
C LYS A 151 4.63 2.50 12.24
N LEU A 152 4.85 2.38 10.94
CA LEU A 152 4.25 3.19 9.89
C LEU A 152 3.38 2.31 8.99
N VAL A 153 2.15 2.74 8.73
CA VAL A 153 1.23 2.13 7.77
C VAL A 153 0.78 3.19 6.78
N ILE A 154 0.68 2.83 5.52
CA ILE A 154 0.12 3.67 4.48
C ILE A 154 -0.93 2.90 3.68
N HIS A 155 -2.05 3.56 3.39
CA HIS A 155 -3.08 3.08 2.46
C HIS A 155 -3.16 4.04 1.28
N SER A 156 -3.30 3.50 0.09
CA SER A 156 -3.68 4.32 -1.06
C SER A 156 -5.17 4.71 -0.99
N PRO A 157 -5.61 5.66 -1.80
CA PRO A 157 -7.02 5.83 -2.10
C PRO A 157 -7.63 4.54 -2.67
N VAL A 158 -8.97 4.45 -2.68
CA VAL A 158 -9.70 3.39 -3.37
C VAL A 158 -9.78 3.69 -4.85
N TYR A 159 -9.57 2.68 -5.68
CA TYR A 159 -9.61 2.75 -7.13
C TYR A 159 -10.63 1.76 -7.70
N TRP A 160 -11.30 2.13 -8.78
CA TRP A 160 -12.13 1.21 -9.53
C TRP A 160 -11.27 0.15 -10.22
N GLY A 161 -11.75 -1.10 -10.24
CA GLY A 161 -11.11 -2.22 -10.94
C GLY A 161 -11.81 -3.54 -10.61
N ASP A 162 -11.74 -4.49 -11.52
CA ASP A 162 -12.26 -5.84 -11.32
C ASP A 162 -11.34 -6.61 -10.37
N TYR A 163 -11.72 -6.66 -9.07
CA TYR A 163 -10.84 -7.10 -8.00
C TYR A 163 -10.36 -8.54 -8.16
N ASP A 164 -11.26 -9.49 -8.35
CA ASP A 164 -10.89 -10.91 -8.34
C ASP A 164 -9.95 -11.31 -9.49
N PRO A 165 -10.20 -10.94 -10.75
CA PRO A 165 -9.25 -11.17 -11.83
C PRO A 165 -7.92 -10.43 -11.62
N LEU A 166 -7.99 -9.19 -11.09
CA LEU A 166 -6.79 -8.39 -10.85
C LEU A 166 -5.89 -9.02 -9.78
N ILE A 167 -6.44 -9.38 -8.61
CA ILE A 167 -5.64 -9.97 -7.52
C ILE A 167 -5.10 -11.34 -7.89
N THR A 168 -5.87 -12.15 -8.62
CA THR A 168 -5.41 -13.44 -9.16
C THR A 168 -4.24 -13.21 -10.10
N SER A 169 -4.35 -12.27 -11.04
CA SER A 169 -3.32 -11.93 -12.00
C SER A 169 -2.03 -11.42 -11.32
N ILE A 170 -2.15 -10.59 -10.28
CA ILE A 170 -1.01 -10.11 -9.48
C ILE A 170 -0.34 -11.30 -8.77
N GLY A 171 -1.13 -12.15 -8.13
CA GLY A 171 -0.63 -13.32 -7.38
C GLY A 171 0.13 -14.30 -8.26
N ASP A 172 -0.41 -14.64 -9.45
CA ASP A 172 0.23 -15.55 -10.39
C ASP A 172 1.59 -15.03 -10.86
N ARG A 173 1.65 -13.76 -11.24
CA ARG A 173 2.88 -13.12 -11.71
C ARG A 173 3.86 -12.90 -10.57
N ARG A 174 3.39 -12.68 -9.36
CA ARG A 174 4.26 -12.62 -8.19
C ARG A 174 4.93 -13.97 -7.94
N ARG A 175 4.19 -15.07 -7.99
CA ARG A 175 4.77 -16.43 -7.87
C ARG A 175 5.77 -16.73 -8.99
N ALA A 176 5.48 -16.32 -10.22
CA ALA A 176 6.42 -16.48 -11.32
C ALA A 176 7.69 -15.64 -11.11
N GLN A 177 7.54 -14.38 -10.67
CA GLN A 177 8.68 -13.54 -10.32
C GLN A 177 9.52 -14.18 -9.20
N ASP A 178 8.88 -14.75 -8.19
CA ASP A 178 9.54 -15.42 -7.07
C ASP A 178 10.34 -16.65 -7.53
N ALA A 179 9.77 -17.45 -8.40
CA ALA A 179 10.45 -18.61 -8.96
C ALA A 179 11.64 -18.26 -9.86
N GLY A 180 11.60 -17.09 -10.52
CA GLY A 180 12.63 -16.65 -11.45
C GLY A 180 13.76 -15.84 -10.82
N LEU A 181 13.54 -15.29 -9.64
CA LEU A 181 14.57 -14.55 -8.92
C LEU A 181 15.36 -15.54 -8.07
N ALA A 182 16.69 -15.53 -8.20
CA ALA A 182 17.56 -16.13 -7.20
C ALA A 182 17.42 -15.30 -5.92
N TYR A 183 16.43 -15.67 -5.09
CA TYR A 183 16.31 -15.07 -3.78
C TYR A 183 17.48 -15.52 -2.92
N GLY A 184 18.08 -14.62 -2.28
CA GLY A 184 19.15 -14.83 -1.34
C GLY A 184 19.64 -13.54 -0.75
N ASP A 185 19.12 -12.38 -1.22
CA ASP A 185 19.86 -11.19 -0.96
C ASP A 185 19.09 -10.07 -0.25
N THR A 186 18.00 -9.57 -0.83
CA THR A 186 17.40 -8.32 -0.30
C THR A 186 16.04 -8.53 0.35
N PHE A 187 15.31 -9.57 -0.06
CA PHE A 187 13.92 -9.77 0.35
C PHE A 187 13.68 -11.06 1.14
N ASP A 188 14.75 -11.80 1.46
CA ASP A 188 14.64 -12.97 2.32
C ASP A 188 14.55 -12.53 3.79
N PRO A 189 13.70 -13.18 4.61
CA PRO A 189 13.64 -12.91 6.03
C PRO A 189 14.97 -13.27 6.71
N SER A 190 15.36 -12.43 7.66
CA SER A 190 16.49 -12.72 8.54
C SER A 190 16.10 -13.69 9.68
N GLU A 191 17.00 -13.98 10.60
CA GLU A 191 16.76 -14.88 11.73
C GLU A 191 15.59 -14.44 12.64
N ASP A 192 15.23 -13.17 12.62
CA ASP A 192 14.10 -12.62 13.38
C ASP A 192 12.77 -12.64 12.58
N GLU A 193 12.72 -13.34 11.43
CA GLU A 193 11.58 -13.48 10.54
C GLU A 193 11.14 -12.18 9.84
N TYR A 194 11.98 -11.12 9.88
CA TYR A 194 11.75 -9.88 9.17
C TYR A 194 12.69 -9.71 7.99
N VAL A 195 12.22 -9.00 6.99
CA VAL A 195 13.06 -8.45 5.92
C VAL A 195 13.47 -7.05 6.32
N HIS A 196 14.78 -6.78 6.31
CA HIS A 196 15.38 -5.51 6.70
C HIS A 196 15.68 -4.67 5.47
N LEU A 197 15.16 -3.45 5.42
CA LEU A 197 15.20 -2.60 4.23
C LEU A 197 15.54 -1.14 4.59
N LEU A 198 16.35 -0.51 3.78
CA LEU A 198 16.51 0.93 3.81
C LEU A 198 15.33 1.61 3.10
N PRO A 199 14.97 2.86 3.47
CA PRO A 199 13.99 3.64 2.71
C PRO A 199 14.32 3.67 1.21
N GLY A 200 13.33 3.43 0.37
CA GLY A 200 13.49 3.33 -1.08
C GLY A 200 13.73 1.91 -1.60
N THR A 201 13.95 0.96 -0.71
CA THR A 201 14.00 -0.45 -1.09
C THR A 201 12.62 -1.07 -0.94
N TYR A 202 12.06 -1.53 -2.04
CA TYR A 202 10.80 -2.27 -2.08
C TYR A 202 10.79 -3.23 -3.27
N ARG A 203 9.94 -4.23 -3.20
CA ARG A 203 9.81 -5.21 -4.26
C ARG A 203 9.03 -4.59 -5.41
N PRO A 204 9.54 -4.60 -6.65
CA PRO A 204 8.82 -4.07 -7.81
C PRO A 204 7.48 -4.78 -8.03
N PHE A 205 6.51 -4.07 -8.57
CA PHE A 205 5.27 -4.70 -9.06
C PHE A 205 5.63 -5.73 -10.13
N PRO A 206 5.03 -6.94 -10.14
CA PRO A 206 5.43 -7.97 -11.09
C PRO A 206 5.07 -7.56 -12.51
N ALA A 207 5.97 -7.82 -13.46
CA ALA A 207 5.75 -7.49 -14.86
C ALA A 207 4.59 -8.31 -15.45
N TRP A 208 3.89 -7.74 -16.43
CA TRP A 208 2.76 -8.44 -17.09
C TRP A 208 3.19 -9.75 -17.77
N ASP A 209 4.37 -9.77 -18.37
CA ASP A 209 4.97 -10.90 -19.06
C ASP A 209 5.77 -11.86 -18.15
N ALA A 210 5.66 -11.70 -16.83
CA ALA A 210 6.38 -12.57 -15.88
C ALA A 210 6.03 -14.05 -16.04
N LEU A 211 4.79 -14.38 -16.42
CA LEU A 211 4.37 -15.77 -16.67
C LEU A 211 5.04 -16.38 -17.91
N ASP A 212 5.37 -15.56 -18.91
CA ASP A 212 6.07 -16.02 -20.11
C ASP A 212 7.58 -16.19 -19.85
N THR A 213 8.11 -15.34 -18.97
CA THR A 213 9.55 -15.33 -18.61
C THR A 213 9.89 -16.43 -17.60
N TYR A 214 8.95 -16.71 -16.69
CA TYR A 214 9.11 -17.70 -15.61
C TYR A 214 7.91 -18.67 -15.64
N PRO A 215 7.97 -19.74 -16.42
CA PRO A 215 6.89 -20.71 -16.46
C PRO A 215 6.62 -21.31 -15.07
N PRO A 216 5.35 -21.61 -14.74
CA PRO A 216 5.01 -22.17 -13.44
C PRO A 216 5.81 -23.43 -13.18
N VAL A 217 6.38 -23.55 -11.98
CA VAL A 217 7.02 -24.78 -11.51
C VAL A 217 5.93 -25.85 -11.48
N ASP A 218 6.15 -26.96 -12.18
CA ASP A 218 5.24 -28.08 -12.19
C ASP A 218 5.10 -28.62 -10.76
N GLU A 219 3.89 -28.60 -10.19
CA GLU A 219 3.64 -29.03 -8.79
C GLU A 219 3.99 -30.51 -8.53
N GLY A 220 4.52 -31.19 -9.53
CA GLY A 220 4.94 -32.60 -9.48
C GLY A 220 6.38 -32.85 -9.01
N GLU A 221 7.17 -31.82 -8.74
CA GLU A 221 8.58 -31.94 -8.32
C GLU A 221 8.87 -31.50 -6.87
N LEU A 222 7.84 -31.34 -6.03
CA LEU A 222 8.00 -31.04 -4.59
C LEU A 222 7.78 -32.29 -3.73
#